data_da13850d4352c53bc13b13eacdc3f1bc
#
_entry.id   da13850d4352c53bc13b13eacdc3f1bc
#
_cell.length_a   1.000
_cell.length_b   1.000
_cell.length_c   1.000
_cell.angle_alpha   90.00
_cell.angle_beta   90.00
_cell.angle_gamma   90.00
#
_symmetry.space_group_name_H-M   'P 1'
#
loop_
_entity.id
_entity.type
_entity.pdbx_description
1 polymer ?
#
loop_
_entity_poly.entity_id
_entity_poly.type
_entity_poly.pdbx_seq_one_letter_code
_entity_poly.pdbx_strand_id
1 'polypeptide(L)'
;YVLPIKEKDDYMSVLPVWHIFERIFQYIPMTLKCSLCYSKPAAPIMLPDMAEIMPDFMCGVPRVWESLATGINRAMKKEGGFKFFMFKFFLSIGKKYCKMYELLTGRICRFKPRFRPLDILVSIIPFVLLWPLDKLGDKLVFSKIRTKFGGNMRFVISGGGALQKEIDIFYRAINISVIEGYGMTETAPVLSLRDYRKPRPGCVGVIMPCVEAKIVKEEHGKIISSEPLPAGKRGLILVRGEQIMKGYYKRPDLTAEILDKDGWLNTGDLGMMTLDNEIKITGRAKDTIVLLGGENVEPLVVESALKSSAYIEAAVVLGQDKKYLGALIVPDHDAVEGYAKENGINFADYETLLETSEIKNLIRTEIDT
;
A
#
# COMPACT_ATOMS: atom_id res chain seq x y z
N TYR A 1 12.10 -16.61 6.60
CA TYR A 1 11.98 -17.13 5.22
C TYR A 1 11.49 -16.06 4.24
N VAL A 2 10.73 -15.07 4.67
CA VAL A 2 10.10 -14.04 3.82
C VAL A 2 10.80 -12.69 3.96
N LEU A 3 11.37 -12.39 5.13
CA LEU A 3 12.07 -11.14 5.44
C LEU A 3 13.59 -11.34 5.45
N PRO A 4 14.36 -10.45 4.81
CA PRO A 4 15.81 -10.54 4.74
C PRO A 4 16.51 -9.85 5.92
N ILE A 5 15.98 -10.00 7.13
CA ILE A 5 16.54 -9.43 8.37
C ILE A 5 17.80 -10.21 8.74
N LYS A 6 18.87 -9.50 9.08
CA LYS A 6 20.16 -10.04 9.46
C LYS A 6 20.50 -9.68 10.91
N GLU A 7 21.37 -10.44 11.54
CA GLU A 7 21.99 -10.06 12.81
C GLU A 7 22.65 -8.69 12.69
N LYS A 8 22.48 -7.83 13.69
CA LYS A 8 22.98 -6.45 13.78
C LYS A 8 22.33 -5.45 12.81
N ASP A 9 21.25 -5.81 12.12
CA ASP A 9 20.46 -4.81 11.41
C ASP A 9 19.90 -3.77 12.39
N ASP A 10 19.74 -2.53 11.93
CA ASP A 10 19.11 -1.46 12.69
C ASP A 10 17.63 -1.35 12.30
N TYR A 11 16.75 -1.59 13.25
CA TYR A 11 15.30 -1.43 13.09
C TYR A 11 14.82 -0.12 13.70
N MET A 12 14.14 0.70 12.94
CA MET A 12 13.50 1.92 13.42
C MET A 12 12.01 1.72 13.66
N SER A 13 11.63 1.78 14.94
CA SER A 13 10.26 1.64 15.44
C SER A 13 9.57 3.01 15.48
N VAL A 14 8.44 3.15 14.79
CA VAL A 14 7.67 4.40 14.71
C VAL A 14 6.18 4.22 15.01
N LEU A 15 5.70 2.98 15.08
CA LEU A 15 4.30 2.68 15.36
C LEU A 15 4.05 2.54 16.86
N PRO A 16 2.79 2.60 17.33
CA PRO A 16 2.44 2.40 18.72
C PRO A 16 2.85 1.03 19.24
N VAL A 17 3.73 0.98 20.25
CA VAL A 17 4.31 -0.26 20.82
C VAL A 17 3.29 -1.22 21.42
N TRP A 18 2.09 -0.74 21.75
CA TRP A 18 0.98 -1.59 22.24
C TRP A 18 0.18 -2.22 21.10
N HIS A 19 0.33 -1.76 19.86
CA HIS A 19 -0.33 -2.36 18.71
C HIS A 19 0.38 -3.65 18.33
N ILE A 20 -0.36 -4.73 18.09
CA ILE A 20 0.21 -6.06 17.83
C ILE A 20 1.14 -6.08 16.60
N PHE A 21 0.89 -5.26 15.60
CA PHE A 21 1.75 -5.14 14.43
C PHE A 21 3.15 -4.64 14.80
N GLU A 22 3.27 -3.56 15.57
CA GLU A 22 4.57 -3.09 16.04
C GLU A 22 5.20 -4.07 17.04
N ARG A 23 4.39 -4.65 17.91
CA ARG A 23 4.87 -5.59 18.94
C ARG A 23 5.63 -6.77 18.35
N ILE A 24 5.15 -7.38 17.27
CA ILE A 24 5.87 -8.49 16.63
C ILE A 24 7.18 -8.02 16.01
N PHE A 25 7.20 -6.81 15.43
CA PHE A 25 8.42 -6.21 14.86
C PHE A 25 9.39 -5.66 15.92
N GLN A 26 9.06 -5.68 17.18
CA GLN A 26 10.01 -5.54 18.29
C GLN A 26 10.60 -6.88 18.70
N TYR A 27 9.79 -7.96 18.73
CA TYR A 27 10.26 -9.29 19.12
C TYR A 27 11.22 -9.90 18.09
N ILE A 28 10.96 -9.70 16.79
CA ILE A 28 11.81 -10.22 15.71
C ILE A 28 13.25 -9.66 15.80
N PRO A 29 13.47 -8.33 15.84
CA PRO A 29 14.80 -7.74 16.05
C PRO A 29 15.49 -8.22 17.32
N MET A 30 14.77 -8.28 18.46
CA MET A 30 15.32 -8.79 19.70
C MET A 30 15.82 -10.25 19.56
N THR A 31 15.03 -11.10 18.89
CA THR A 31 15.38 -12.52 18.67
C THR A 31 16.58 -12.66 17.76
N LEU A 32 16.73 -11.77 16.77
CA LEU A 32 17.78 -11.78 15.77
C LEU A 32 19.01 -10.92 16.16
N LYS A 33 19.03 -10.38 17.38
CA LYS A 33 20.10 -9.51 17.90
C LYS A 33 20.33 -8.24 17.03
N CYS A 34 19.23 -7.65 16.56
CA CYS A 34 19.23 -6.38 15.86
C CYS A 34 19.17 -5.22 16.87
N SER A 35 19.59 -4.03 16.45
CA SER A 35 19.34 -2.80 17.21
C SER A 35 17.86 -2.39 17.08
N LEU A 36 17.31 -1.83 18.16
CA LEU A 36 15.93 -1.34 18.21
C LEU A 36 15.95 0.15 18.55
N CYS A 37 15.67 1.00 17.57
CA CYS A 37 15.69 2.45 17.69
C CYS A 37 14.26 3.00 17.59
N TYR A 38 13.91 3.98 18.44
CA TYR A 38 12.57 4.55 18.50
C TYR A 38 12.53 5.96 17.93
N SER A 39 11.50 6.27 17.16
CA SER A 39 11.19 7.62 16.68
C SER A 39 9.68 7.86 16.64
N LYS A 40 9.27 9.08 16.29
CA LYS A 40 7.86 9.44 16.11
C LYS A 40 7.47 9.41 14.63
N PRO A 41 6.24 8.99 14.29
CA PRO A 41 5.77 8.90 12.89
C PRO A 41 5.40 10.28 12.31
N ALA A 42 6.25 11.28 12.52
CA ALA A 42 6.11 12.63 12.03
C ALA A 42 7.34 12.99 11.19
N ALA A 43 7.17 13.29 9.91
CA ALA A 43 8.29 13.50 8.97
C ALA A 43 9.36 14.49 9.48
N PRO A 44 9.03 15.62 10.16
CA PRO A 44 10.04 16.55 10.69
C PRO A 44 10.95 15.94 11.77
N ILE A 45 10.48 14.91 12.48
CA ILE A 45 11.25 14.20 13.51
C ILE A 45 11.91 12.95 12.90
N MET A 46 11.12 12.17 12.17
CA MET A 46 11.54 10.89 11.63
C MET A 46 12.69 11.00 10.62
N LEU A 47 12.71 12.03 9.76
CA LEU A 47 13.76 12.18 8.74
C LEU A 47 15.14 12.49 9.34
N PRO A 48 15.30 13.40 10.32
CA PRO A 48 16.56 13.56 11.05
C PRO A 48 17.01 12.29 11.76
N ASP A 49 16.09 11.60 12.46
CA ASP A 49 16.39 10.35 13.15
C ASP A 49 16.83 9.25 12.17
N MET A 50 16.19 9.14 10.99
CA MET A 50 16.63 8.23 9.92
C MET A 50 18.05 8.52 9.45
N ALA A 51 18.42 9.80 9.34
CA ALA A 51 19.76 10.20 8.91
C ALA A 51 20.83 9.85 9.96
N GLU A 52 20.49 9.89 11.25
CA GLU A 52 21.38 9.55 12.36
C GLU A 52 21.45 8.03 12.57
N ILE A 53 20.31 7.36 12.66
CA ILE A 53 20.20 5.91 12.92
C ILE A 53 20.66 5.09 11.73
N MET A 54 20.43 5.57 10.50
CA MET A 54 20.68 4.85 9.24
C MET A 54 20.04 3.46 9.19
N PRO A 55 18.72 3.33 9.44
CA PRO A 55 18.07 2.04 9.64
C PRO A 55 18.14 1.16 8.37
N ASP A 56 18.29 -0.15 8.57
CA ASP A 56 18.24 -1.17 7.52
C ASP A 56 16.82 -1.46 7.06
N PHE A 57 15.86 -1.38 7.98
CA PHE A 57 14.44 -1.57 7.71
C PHE A 57 13.56 -0.88 8.75
N MET A 58 12.31 -0.67 8.38
CA MET A 58 11.28 -0.18 9.29
C MET A 58 9.89 -0.66 8.88
N CYS A 59 8.97 -0.64 9.85
CA CYS A 59 7.55 -0.89 9.64
C CYS A 59 6.76 0.41 9.68
N GLY A 60 5.70 0.47 8.90
CA GLY A 60 4.81 1.62 8.90
C GLY A 60 3.44 1.28 8.33
N VAL A 61 2.50 2.16 8.60
CA VAL A 61 1.20 2.15 7.93
C VAL A 61 1.30 2.90 6.59
N PRO A 62 0.39 2.66 5.62
CA PRO A 62 0.44 3.30 4.31
C PRO A 62 0.64 4.82 4.36
N ARG A 63 -0.03 5.51 5.29
CA ARG A 63 0.08 6.96 5.46
C ARG A 63 1.51 7.45 5.76
N VAL A 64 2.33 6.67 6.44
CA VAL A 64 3.75 7.00 6.68
C VAL A 64 4.50 7.04 5.35
N TRP A 65 4.30 6.04 4.51
CA TRP A 65 4.95 5.92 3.20
C TRP A 65 4.46 6.98 2.22
N GLU A 66 3.17 7.27 2.22
CA GLU A 66 2.54 8.33 1.43
C GLU A 66 3.12 9.70 1.80
N SER A 67 3.19 10.01 3.10
CA SER A 67 3.72 11.28 3.60
C SER A 67 5.19 11.48 3.23
N LEU A 68 6.02 10.43 3.36
CA LEU A 68 7.43 10.49 2.96
C LEU A 68 7.59 10.68 1.45
N ALA A 69 6.85 9.94 0.62
CA ALA A 69 6.91 10.07 -0.83
C ALA A 69 6.45 11.47 -1.28
N THR A 70 5.38 12.00 -0.69
CA THR A 70 4.90 13.34 -0.93
C THR A 70 5.92 14.39 -0.50
N GLY A 71 6.53 14.23 0.68
CA GLY A 71 7.58 15.11 1.18
C GLY A 71 8.79 15.18 0.24
N ILE A 72 9.21 14.04 -0.32
CA ILE A 72 10.29 13.99 -1.32
C ILE A 72 9.88 14.75 -2.59
N ASN A 73 8.68 14.51 -3.12
CA ASN A 73 8.20 15.20 -4.31
C ASN A 73 8.13 16.72 -4.09
N ARG A 74 7.64 17.18 -2.93
CA ARG A 74 7.61 18.61 -2.56
C ARG A 74 9.01 19.20 -2.44
N ALA A 75 9.93 18.52 -1.78
CA ALA A 75 11.33 18.96 -1.66
C ALA A 75 11.99 19.11 -3.03
N MET A 76 11.81 18.14 -3.93
CA MET A 76 12.34 18.21 -5.28
C MET A 76 11.67 19.31 -6.12
N LYS A 77 10.36 19.53 -5.98
CA LYS A 77 9.65 20.64 -6.63
C LYS A 77 10.18 21.99 -6.15
N LYS A 78 10.45 22.13 -4.84
CA LYS A 78 11.03 23.33 -4.24
C LYS A 78 12.43 23.64 -4.75
N GLU A 79 13.28 22.61 -4.95
CA GLU A 79 14.60 22.77 -5.58
C GLU A 79 14.48 23.27 -7.04
N GLY A 80 13.40 22.88 -7.73
CA GLY A 80 13.05 23.38 -9.06
C GLY A 80 14.05 23.11 -10.17
N GLY A 81 13.89 23.79 -11.31
CA GLY A 81 14.84 23.81 -12.42
C GLY A 81 15.26 22.43 -12.92
N PHE A 82 16.53 22.31 -13.31
CA PHE A 82 17.09 21.09 -13.89
C PHE A 82 17.04 19.89 -12.92
N LYS A 83 17.17 20.09 -11.60
CA LYS A 83 17.14 19.01 -10.61
C LYS A 83 15.75 18.33 -10.58
N PHE A 84 14.68 19.13 -10.56
CA PHE A 84 13.33 18.61 -10.58
C PHE A 84 13.01 17.90 -11.89
N PHE A 85 13.44 18.44 -13.04
CA PHE A 85 13.33 17.79 -14.33
C PHE A 85 14.03 16.41 -14.34
N MET A 86 15.28 16.34 -13.88
CA MET A 86 16.04 15.09 -13.77
C MET A 86 15.34 14.07 -12.86
N PHE A 87 14.83 14.52 -11.72
CA PHE A 87 14.06 13.66 -10.80
C PHE A 87 12.84 13.05 -11.50
N LYS A 88 11.99 13.88 -12.13
CA LYS A 88 10.79 13.41 -12.85
C LYS A 88 11.14 12.47 -14.01
N PHE A 89 12.17 12.81 -14.78
CA PHE A 89 12.62 12.02 -15.91
C PHE A 89 13.07 10.62 -15.46
N PHE A 90 13.99 10.54 -14.49
CA PHE A 90 14.48 9.24 -14.03
C PHE A 90 13.42 8.46 -13.25
N LEU A 91 12.55 9.11 -12.50
CA LEU A 91 11.42 8.44 -11.85
C LEU A 91 10.48 7.78 -12.88
N SER A 92 10.20 8.45 -14.00
CA SER A 92 9.42 7.86 -15.10
C SER A 92 10.12 6.64 -15.70
N ILE A 93 11.45 6.71 -15.88
CA ILE A 93 12.26 5.58 -16.37
C ILE A 93 12.22 4.42 -15.36
N GLY A 94 12.48 4.68 -14.08
CA GLY A 94 12.46 3.67 -13.03
C GLY A 94 11.12 2.96 -12.92
N LYS A 95 10.00 3.70 -13.01
CA LYS A 95 8.65 3.12 -13.03
C LYS A 95 8.43 2.18 -14.23
N LYS A 96 8.88 2.58 -15.42
CA LYS A 96 8.81 1.75 -16.64
C LYS A 96 9.72 0.53 -16.55
N TYR A 97 10.94 0.71 -16.05
CA TYR A 97 11.90 -0.35 -15.82
C TYR A 97 11.36 -1.41 -14.86
N CYS A 98 10.81 -1.01 -13.70
CA CYS A 98 10.17 -1.93 -12.76
C CYS A 98 9.06 -2.75 -13.41
N LYS A 99 8.19 -2.11 -14.21
CA LYS A 99 7.11 -2.82 -14.94
C LYS A 99 7.66 -3.85 -15.94
N MET A 100 8.71 -3.52 -16.69
CA MET A 100 9.34 -4.47 -17.62
C MET A 100 10.02 -5.61 -16.87
N TYR A 101 10.71 -5.31 -15.77
CA TYR A 101 11.33 -6.31 -14.91
C TYR A 101 10.30 -7.29 -14.31
N GLU A 102 9.14 -6.81 -13.88
CA GLU A 102 8.04 -7.65 -13.37
C GLU A 102 7.51 -8.60 -14.44
N LEU A 103 7.29 -8.10 -15.65
CA LEU A 103 6.88 -8.90 -16.81
C LEU A 103 7.93 -9.97 -17.14
N LEU A 104 9.19 -9.57 -17.26
CA LEU A 104 10.30 -10.45 -17.60
C LEU A 104 10.49 -11.58 -16.57
N THR A 105 10.42 -11.26 -15.29
CA THR A 105 10.68 -12.19 -14.19
C THR A 105 9.42 -12.92 -13.69
N GLY A 106 8.23 -12.57 -14.19
CA GLY A 106 6.96 -13.15 -13.75
C GLY A 106 6.52 -12.74 -12.34
N ARG A 107 6.91 -11.55 -11.91
CA ARG A 107 6.51 -10.95 -10.65
C ARG A 107 5.16 -10.24 -10.77
N ILE A 108 4.14 -10.98 -11.20
CA ILE A 108 2.81 -10.47 -11.52
C ILE A 108 1.79 -11.31 -10.75
N CYS A 109 0.78 -10.67 -10.15
CA CYS A 109 -0.37 -11.36 -9.57
C CYS A 109 -1.18 -12.03 -10.69
N ARG A 110 -1.25 -13.37 -10.69
CA ARG A 110 -1.91 -14.17 -11.74
C ARG A 110 -3.25 -14.71 -11.25
N PHE A 111 -4.33 -14.24 -11.85
CA PHE A 111 -5.69 -14.73 -11.61
C PHE A 111 -6.19 -15.65 -12.71
N LYS A 112 -5.49 -15.67 -13.85
CA LYS A 112 -5.75 -16.55 -15.00
C LYS A 112 -4.41 -17.09 -15.51
N PRO A 113 -4.41 -18.26 -16.19
CA PRO A 113 -3.23 -18.75 -16.91
C PRO A 113 -2.70 -17.67 -17.87
N ARG A 114 -1.38 -17.52 -17.92
CA ARG A 114 -0.71 -16.49 -18.72
C ARG A 114 0.40 -17.13 -19.56
N PHE A 115 0.45 -16.76 -20.83
CA PHE A 115 1.47 -17.26 -21.75
C PHE A 115 2.79 -16.49 -21.55
N ARG A 116 3.65 -17.04 -20.71
CA ARG A 116 4.92 -16.42 -20.28
C ARG A 116 5.91 -16.07 -21.41
N PRO A 117 6.06 -16.88 -22.50
CA PRO A 117 6.94 -16.50 -23.60
C PRO A 117 6.60 -15.14 -24.22
N LEU A 118 5.32 -14.80 -24.32
CA LEU A 118 4.90 -13.48 -24.82
C LEU A 118 5.30 -12.34 -23.86
N ASP A 119 5.15 -12.55 -22.57
CA ASP A 119 5.59 -11.56 -21.58
C ASP A 119 7.09 -11.28 -21.68
N ILE A 120 7.91 -12.34 -21.84
CA ILE A 120 9.35 -12.23 -22.00
C ILE A 120 9.68 -11.48 -23.30
N LEU A 121 9.06 -11.88 -24.42
CA LEU A 121 9.30 -11.27 -25.72
C LEU A 121 9.00 -9.76 -25.72
N VAL A 122 7.88 -9.36 -25.13
CA VAL A 122 7.45 -7.95 -25.05
C VAL A 122 8.33 -7.13 -24.10
N SER A 123 8.83 -7.73 -23.03
CA SER A 123 9.53 -7.01 -21.97
C SER A 123 11.05 -6.96 -22.13
N ILE A 124 11.68 -7.92 -22.83
CA ILE A 124 13.14 -8.05 -22.86
C ILE A 124 13.83 -6.84 -23.52
N ILE A 125 13.33 -6.38 -24.67
CA ILE A 125 13.92 -5.24 -25.38
C ILE A 125 13.77 -3.94 -24.57
N PRO A 126 12.58 -3.53 -24.13
CA PRO A 126 12.44 -2.35 -23.27
C PRO A 126 13.25 -2.46 -21.98
N PHE A 127 13.33 -3.64 -21.36
CA PHE A 127 14.13 -3.86 -20.16
C PHE A 127 15.60 -3.56 -20.41
N VAL A 128 16.20 -4.11 -21.47
CA VAL A 128 17.62 -3.89 -21.80
C VAL A 128 17.89 -2.42 -22.12
N LEU A 129 17.01 -1.75 -22.84
CA LEU A 129 17.15 -0.32 -23.20
C LEU A 129 17.00 0.61 -21.97
N LEU A 130 16.11 0.28 -21.05
CA LEU A 130 15.88 1.08 -19.83
C LEU A 130 16.93 0.85 -18.74
N TRP A 131 17.56 -0.34 -18.71
CA TRP A 131 18.52 -0.72 -17.68
C TRP A 131 19.68 0.28 -17.48
N PRO A 132 20.43 0.73 -18.52
CA PRO A 132 21.50 1.70 -18.31
C PRO A 132 20.97 3.06 -17.83
N LEU A 133 19.80 3.49 -18.29
CA LEU A 133 19.19 4.74 -17.86
C LEU A 133 18.71 4.65 -16.39
N ASP A 134 18.17 3.52 -15.98
CA ASP A 134 17.80 3.24 -14.58
C ASP A 134 19.03 3.30 -13.67
N LYS A 135 20.15 2.65 -14.06
CA LYS A 135 21.41 2.71 -13.32
C LYS A 135 21.98 4.12 -13.24
N LEU A 136 21.88 4.88 -14.31
CA LEU A 136 22.30 6.29 -14.32
C LEU A 136 21.42 7.13 -13.38
N GLY A 137 20.10 6.92 -13.41
CA GLY A 137 19.15 7.58 -12.52
C GLY A 137 19.38 7.22 -11.05
N ASP A 138 19.72 5.97 -10.77
CA ASP A 138 20.08 5.52 -9.42
C ASP A 138 21.31 6.28 -8.91
N LYS A 139 22.38 6.35 -9.71
CA LYS A 139 23.62 7.03 -9.32
C LYS A 139 23.45 8.54 -9.16
N LEU A 140 22.74 9.20 -10.06
CA LEU A 140 22.64 10.67 -10.09
C LEU A 140 21.57 11.24 -9.16
N VAL A 141 20.44 10.50 -8.96
CA VAL A 141 19.24 11.00 -8.28
C VAL A 141 18.85 10.13 -7.09
N PHE A 142 18.61 8.83 -7.30
CA PHE A 142 17.93 8.01 -6.28
C PHE A 142 18.83 7.66 -5.11
N SER A 143 20.14 7.50 -5.31
CA SER A 143 21.11 7.34 -4.20
C SER A 143 21.03 8.51 -3.22
N LYS A 144 20.93 9.75 -3.74
CA LYS A 144 20.80 10.96 -2.91
C LYS A 144 19.46 11.03 -2.17
N ILE A 145 18.39 10.51 -2.78
CA ILE A 145 17.09 10.39 -2.11
C ILE A 145 17.19 9.37 -0.99
N ARG A 146 17.77 8.19 -1.25
CA ARG A 146 17.94 7.15 -0.23
C ARG A 146 18.82 7.60 0.94
N THR A 147 19.78 8.51 0.73
CA THR A 147 20.54 9.08 1.84
C THR A 147 19.65 9.81 2.86
N LYS A 148 18.52 10.39 2.42
CA LYS A 148 17.54 11.00 3.33
C LYS A 148 16.78 9.96 4.19
N PHE A 149 16.81 8.69 3.79
CA PHE A 149 16.33 7.54 4.56
C PHE A 149 17.47 6.85 5.35
N GLY A 150 18.56 7.55 5.61
CA GLY A 150 19.73 7.01 6.28
C GLY A 150 20.73 6.28 5.36
N GLY A 151 20.39 6.02 4.10
CA GLY A 151 21.25 5.37 3.11
C GLY A 151 21.30 3.85 3.16
N ASN A 152 21.05 3.23 4.31
CA ASN A 152 21.11 1.78 4.51
C ASN A 152 19.76 1.06 4.29
N MET A 153 18.66 1.80 4.16
CA MET A 153 17.31 1.26 4.02
C MET A 153 17.20 0.28 2.86
N ARG A 154 17.06 -1.01 3.16
CA ARG A 154 16.93 -2.09 2.17
C ARG A 154 15.50 -2.38 1.81
N PHE A 155 14.62 -2.33 2.78
CA PHE A 155 13.19 -2.56 2.60
C PHE A 155 12.36 -1.87 3.67
N VAL A 156 11.11 -1.65 3.32
CA VAL A 156 10.08 -1.16 4.23
C VAL A 156 8.92 -2.15 4.27
N ILE A 157 8.27 -2.25 5.42
CA ILE A 157 7.10 -3.11 5.60
C ILE A 157 5.87 -2.23 5.77
N SER A 158 4.87 -2.46 4.93
CA SER A 158 3.59 -1.77 4.97
C SER A 158 2.48 -2.71 5.41
N GLY A 159 1.72 -2.33 6.43
CA GLY A 159 0.60 -3.11 6.93
C GLY A 159 -0.45 -2.24 7.62
N GLY A 160 -1.56 -2.86 8.05
CA GLY A 160 -2.66 -2.17 8.72
C GLY A 160 -3.57 -1.36 7.80
N GLY A 161 -3.35 -1.39 6.50
CA GLY A 161 -4.17 -0.74 5.48
C GLY A 161 -3.66 -1.03 4.07
N ALA A 162 -4.46 -0.70 3.05
CA ALA A 162 -4.05 -0.87 1.66
C ALA A 162 -3.04 0.21 1.24
N LEU A 163 -1.91 -0.19 0.71
CA LEU A 163 -0.92 0.73 0.14
C LEU A 163 -1.34 1.12 -1.27
N GLN A 164 -1.31 2.40 -1.57
CA GLN A 164 -1.57 2.89 -2.93
C GLN A 164 -0.53 2.34 -3.91
N LYS A 165 -1.00 1.92 -5.07
CA LYS A 165 -0.15 1.35 -6.13
C LYS A 165 0.96 2.32 -6.56
N GLU A 166 0.66 3.60 -6.63
CA GLU A 166 1.58 4.67 -7.03
C GLU A 166 2.73 4.81 -6.04
N ILE A 167 2.45 4.63 -4.74
CA ILE A 167 3.44 4.66 -3.67
C ILE A 167 4.33 3.42 -3.70
N ASP A 168 3.75 2.23 -3.89
CA ASP A 168 4.52 1.00 -4.08
C ASP A 168 5.47 1.12 -5.29
N ILE A 169 4.97 1.60 -6.43
CA ILE A 169 5.78 1.84 -7.64
C ILE A 169 6.85 2.90 -7.40
N PHE A 170 6.54 3.97 -6.66
CA PHE A 170 7.51 5.03 -6.34
C PHE A 170 8.72 4.47 -5.59
N TYR A 171 8.49 3.76 -4.47
CA TYR A 171 9.57 3.19 -3.67
C TYR A 171 10.43 2.20 -4.46
N ARG A 172 9.80 1.32 -5.23
CA ARG A 172 10.52 0.37 -6.08
C ARG A 172 11.34 1.06 -7.17
N ALA A 173 10.83 2.15 -7.75
CA ALA A 173 11.56 2.94 -8.75
C ALA A 173 12.80 3.63 -8.16
N ILE A 174 12.82 3.92 -6.86
CA ILE A 174 13.99 4.46 -6.16
C ILE A 174 14.84 3.37 -5.46
N ASN A 175 14.62 2.09 -5.82
CA ASN A 175 15.32 0.91 -5.30
C ASN A 175 15.15 0.68 -3.78
N ILE A 176 13.98 1.00 -3.21
CA ILE A 176 13.56 0.57 -1.87
C ILE A 176 12.47 -0.49 -2.04
N SER A 177 12.71 -1.69 -1.52
CA SER A 177 11.71 -2.77 -1.59
C SER A 177 10.56 -2.53 -0.63
N VAL A 178 9.33 -2.65 -1.12
CA VAL A 178 8.13 -2.57 -0.28
C VAL A 178 7.57 -3.98 -0.07
N ILE A 179 7.44 -4.36 1.20
CA ILE A 179 6.86 -5.63 1.62
C ILE A 179 5.50 -5.32 2.25
N GLU A 180 4.43 -5.60 1.52
CA GLU A 180 3.10 -5.52 2.10
C GLU A 180 2.78 -6.76 2.91
N GLY A 181 2.16 -6.54 4.08
CA GLY A 181 1.62 -7.58 4.95
C GLY A 181 0.13 -7.39 5.17
N TYR A 182 -0.59 -8.50 5.28
CA TYR A 182 -2.00 -8.52 5.63
C TYR A 182 -2.22 -9.33 6.90
N GLY A 183 -3.12 -8.83 7.71
CA GLY A 183 -3.60 -9.48 8.91
C GLY A 183 -4.37 -8.51 9.81
N MET A 184 -4.75 -8.98 10.97
CA MET A 184 -5.57 -8.25 11.93
C MET A 184 -5.17 -8.64 13.36
N THR A 185 -5.65 -7.90 14.35
CA THR A 185 -5.32 -8.17 15.75
C THR A 185 -5.71 -9.58 16.16
N GLU A 186 -6.84 -10.05 15.67
CA GLU A 186 -7.40 -11.38 15.91
C GLU A 186 -6.56 -12.52 15.32
N THR A 187 -5.53 -12.20 14.54
CA THR A 187 -4.66 -13.18 13.86
C THR A 187 -3.18 -13.08 14.23
N ALA A 188 -2.83 -12.37 15.27
CA ALA A 188 -1.54 -12.24 15.97
C ALA A 188 -0.28 -11.90 15.13
N PRO A 189 -0.20 -10.88 14.31
CA PRO A 189 -1.19 -10.26 13.43
C PRO A 189 -1.12 -10.75 11.98
N VAL A 190 0.00 -11.42 11.54
CA VAL A 190 0.35 -11.60 10.12
C VAL A 190 -0.25 -12.87 9.54
N LEU A 191 -1.18 -12.72 8.60
CA LEU A 191 -1.78 -13.82 7.83
C LEU A 191 -1.02 -14.08 6.52
N SER A 192 -0.60 -13.03 5.86
CA SER A 192 0.20 -13.14 4.63
C SER A 192 1.23 -12.03 4.53
N LEU A 193 2.28 -12.28 3.77
CA LEU A 193 3.37 -11.34 3.59
C LEU A 193 3.96 -11.48 2.18
N ARG A 194 4.22 -10.35 1.52
CA ARG A 194 4.86 -10.32 0.20
C ARG A 194 6.30 -10.85 0.31
N ASP A 195 6.66 -11.84 -0.50
CA ASP A 195 8.02 -12.40 -0.50
C ASP A 195 9.03 -11.36 -1.02
N TYR A 196 10.00 -11.01 -0.20
CA TYR A 196 11.07 -10.07 -0.56
C TYR A 196 11.85 -10.53 -1.82
N ARG A 197 12.08 -11.83 -1.98
CA ARG A 197 12.86 -12.40 -3.10
C ARG A 197 12.09 -12.34 -4.41
N LYS A 198 10.77 -12.44 -4.36
CA LYS A 198 9.90 -12.43 -5.54
C LYS A 198 8.64 -11.60 -5.28
N PRO A 199 8.76 -10.31 -5.02
CA PRO A 199 7.60 -9.47 -4.74
C PRO A 199 6.68 -9.41 -5.95
N ARG A 200 5.37 -9.57 -5.71
CA ARG A 200 4.33 -9.39 -6.72
C ARG A 200 3.43 -8.21 -6.31
N PRO A 201 3.65 -7.04 -6.90
CA PRO A 201 2.87 -5.85 -6.58
C PRO A 201 1.38 -6.03 -6.83
N GLY A 202 0.56 -5.46 -5.92
CA GLY A 202 -0.90 -5.58 -5.97
C GLY A 202 -1.46 -6.83 -5.30
N CYS A 203 -0.60 -7.68 -4.70
CA CYS A 203 -0.97 -8.75 -3.79
C CYS A 203 -0.29 -8.53 -2.44
N VAL A 204 -0.93 -8.94 -1.35
CA VAL A 204 -0.37 -8.87 0.00
C VAL A 204 0.50 -10.09 0.34
N GLY A 205 0.78 -10.93 -0.66
CA GLY A 205 1.75 -12.02 -0.61
C GLY A 205 1.17 -13.39 -0.29
N VAL A 206 2.10 -14.30 -0.01
CA VAL A 206 1.80 -15.70 0.31
C VAL A 206 1.25 -15.84 1.72
N ILE A 207 0.35 -16.80 1.90
CA ILE A 207 -0.17 -17.19 3.21
C ILE A 207 0.99 -17.73 4.06
N MET A 208 1.00 -17.36 5.35
CA MET A 208 1.97 -17.86 6.30
C MET A 208 1.82 -19.38 6.47
N PRO A 209 2.93 -20.13 6.65
CA PRO A 209 2.90 -21.61 6.69
C PRO A 209 1.99 -22.21 7.77
N CYS A 210 1.75 -21.47 8.87
CA CYS A 210 0.87 -21.89 9.98
C CYS A 210 -0.61 -21.52 9.76
N VAL A 211 -0.97 -20.98 8.59
CA VAL A 211 -2.31 -20.47 8.28
C VAL A 211 -2.88 -21.19 7.08
N GLU A 212 -4.13 -21.61 7.20
CA GLU A 212 -4.98 -21.97 6.07
C GLU A 212 -5.85 -20.77 5.71
N ALA A 213 -6.05 -20.52 4.42
CA ALA A 213 -6.94 -19.47 3.96
C ALA A 213 -7.78 -19.96 2.79
N LYS A 214 -9.03 -19.52 2.74
CA LYS A 214 -9.95 -19.75 1.62
C LYS A 214 -10.77 -18.49 1.33
N ILE A 215 -11.13 -18.34 0.08
CA ILE A 215 -12.07 -17.31 -0.36
C ILE A 215 -13.43 -18.01 -0.58
N VAL A 216 -14.49 -17.51 0.02
CA VAL A 216 -15.81 -18.12 -0.04
C VAL A 216 -16.84 -17.16 -0.63
N LYS A 217 -17.93 -17.73 -1.19
CA LYS A 217 -19.03 -16.92 -1.71
C LYS A 217 -19.78 -16.23 -0.57
N GLU A 218 -19.94 -14.91 -0.72
CA GLU A 218 -20.69 -14.08 0.22
C GLU A 218 -21.76 -13.26 -0.49
N GLU A 219 -22.71 -12.77 0.29
CA GLU A 219 -23.70 -11.78 -0.12
C GLU A 219 -24.00 -10.88 1.07
N HIS A 220 -23.81 -9.57 0.92
CA HIS A 220 -23.94 -8.58 1.99
C HIS A 220 -23.17 -8.95 3.27
N GLY A 221 -21.96 -9.47 3.12
CA GLY A 221 -21.09 -9.89 4.23
C GLY A 221 -21.48 -11.22 4.90
N LYS A 222 -22.53 -11.90 4.41
CA LYS A 222 -22.93 -13.23 4.90
C LYS A 222 -22.39 -14.34 4.01
N ILE A 223 -21.89 -15.39 4.62
CA ILE A 223 -21.39 -16.57 3.89
C ILE A 223 -22.57 -17.31 3.27
N ILE A 224 -22.59 -17.43 1.93
CA ILE A 224 -23.59 -18.19 1.18
C ILE A 224 -23.16 -19.64 0.97
N SER A 225 -21.85 -19.87 0.84
CA SER A 225 -21.26 -21.19 0.73
C SER A 225 -19.91 -21.20 1.39
N SER A 226 -19.57 -22.23 2.15
CA SER A 226 -18.24 -22.43 2.74
C SER A 226 -17.24 -23.09 1.79
N GLU A 227 -17.67 -23.49 0.59
CA GLU A 227 -16.79 -24.05 -0.44
C GLU A 227 -15.83 -22.98 -0.98
N PRO A 228 -14.53 -23.33 -1.16
CA PRO A 228 -13.55 -22.42 -1.70
C PRO A 228 -13.88 -21.99 -3.12
N LEU A 229 -13.83 -20.70 -3.38
CA LEU A 229 -13.93 -20.14 -4.73
C LEU A 229 -12.65 -20.41 -5.53
N PRO A 230 -12.74 -20.63 -6.85
CA PRO A 230 -11.57 -20.75 -7.71
C PRO A 230 -10.75 -19.45 -7.77
N ALA A 231 -9.46 -19.57 -8.11
CA ALA A 231 -8.57 -18.43 -8.26
C ALA A 231 -9.16 -17.32 -9.15
N GLY A 232 -8.99 -16.07 -8.74
CA GLY A 232 -9.52 -14.90 -9.43
C GLY A 232 -10.99 -14.60 -9.22
N LYS A 233 -11.69 -15.36 -8.39
CA LYS A 233 -13.05 -15.02 -7.94
C LYS A 233 -12.98 -14.26 -6.63
N ARG A 234 -13.73 -13.15 -6.55
CA ARG A 234 -13.87 -12.32 -5.36
C ARG A 234 -14.83 -12.97 -4.38
N GLY A 235 -14.52 -12.89 -3.10
CA GLY A 235 -15.36 -13.35 -2.00
C GLY A 235 -14.77 -12.98 -0.65
N LEU A 236 -15.39 -13.48 0.40
CA LEU A 236 -15.01 -13.27 1.79
C LEU A 236 -13.79 -14.14 2.13
N ILE A 237 -12.83 -13.57 2.82
CA ILE A 237 -11.61 -14.26 3.26
C ILE A 237 -11.91 -14.95 4.60
N LEU A 238 -11.77 -16.27 4.63
CA LEU A 238 -11.77 -17.06 5.85
C LEU A 238 -10.37 -17.61 6.11
N VAL A 239 -9.94 -17.60 7.37
CA VAL A 239 -8.61 -18.06 7.78
C VAL A 239 -8.71 -18.99 8.99
N ARG A 240 -7.77 -19.95 9.08
CA ARG A 240 -7.66 -20.88 10.19
C ARG A 240 -6.19 -21.13 10.50
N GLY A 241 -5.81 -21.30 11.78
CA GLY A 241 -4.45 -21.61 12.18
C GLY A 241 -4.21 -21.37 13.67
N GLU A 242 -3.06 -21.80 14.14
CA GLU A 242 -2.70 -21.69 15.56
C GLU A 242 -2.60 -20.26 16.09
N GLN A 243 -2.36 -19.31 15.20
CA GLN A 243 -2.23 -17.89 15.54
C GLN A 243 -3.58 -17.17 15.65
N ILE A 244 -4.70 -17.84 15.32
CA ILE A 244 -6.02 -17.25 15.45
C ILE A 244 -6.38 -17.10 16.94
N MET A 245 -6.97 -15.96 17.30
CA MET A 245 -7.38 -15.69 18.67
C MET A 245 -8.33 -16.78 19.20
N LYS A 246 -8.33 -16.99 20.52
CA LYS A 246 -9.29 -17.87 21.18
C LYS A 246 -10.70 -17.27 21.27
N GLY A 247 -10.81 -15.96 21.15
CA GLY A 247 -12.05 -15.22 21.21
C GLY A 247 -11.89 -13.86 21.89
N TYR A 248 -12.91 -13.06 21.84
CA TYR A 248 -13.00 -11.78 22.55
C TYR A 248 -13.26 -12.01 24.04
N TYR A 249 -12.47 -11.33 24.88
CA TYR A 249 -12.54 -11.48 26.32
C TYR A 249 -13.93 -11.14 26.87
N LYS A 250 -14.54 -12.10 27.58
CA LYS A 250 -15.91 -12.02 28.13
C LYS A 250 -17.00 -11.70 27.10
N ARG A 251 -16.75 -11.94 25.81
CA ARG A 251 -17.73 -11.71 24.73
C ARG A 251 -17.86 -12.94 23.82
N PRO A 252 -18.40 -14.06 24.36
CA PRO A 252 -18.62 -15.25 23.55
C PRO A 252 -19.63 -15.03 22.43
N ASP A 253 -20.57 -14.10 22.61
CA ASP A 253 -21.52 -13.65 21.61
C ASP A 253 -20.82 -13.13 20.36
N LEU A 254 -19.93 -12.13 20.50
CA LEU A 254 -19.16 -11.56 19.38
C LEU A 254 -18.15 -12.55 18.81
N THR A 255 -17.62 -13.44 19.65
CA THR A 255 -16.70 -14.48 19.18
C THR A 255 -17.39 -15.43 18.22
N ALA A 256 -18.61 -15.88 18.55
CA ALA A 256 -19.39 -16.79 17.74
C ALA A 256 -19.84 -16.18 16.38
N GLU A 257 -19.88 -14.85 16.27
CA GLU A 257 -20.21 -14.17 15.00
C GLU A 257 -19.11 -14.32 13.95
N ILE A 258 -17.83 -14.42 14.37
CA ILE A 258 -16.70 -14.38 13.47
C ILE A 258 -15.82 -15.63 13.49
N LEU A 259 -15.88 -16.43 14.55
CA LEU A 259 -15.10 -17.67 14.70
C LEU A 259 -16.06 -18.86 14.78
N ASP A 260 -16.00 -19.73 13.79
CA ASP A 260 -16.85 -20.91 13.76
C ASP A 260 -16.28 -22.05 14.61
N LYS A 261 -17.09 -23.12 14.79
CA LYS A 261 -16.72 -24.30 15.58
C LYS A 261 -15.57 -25.13 14.99
N ASP A 262 -15.26 -24.95 13.71
CA ASP A 262 -14.18 -25.64 13.00
C ASP A 262 -12.89 -24.80 12.98
N GLY A 263 -12.89 -23.64 13.68
CA GLY A 263 -11.75 -22.73 13.84
C GLY A 263 -11.52 -21.78 12.67
N TRP A 264 -12.50 -21.64 11.75
CA TRP A 264 -12.43 -20.65 10.70
C TRP A 264 -12.86 -19.28 11.21
N LEU A 265 -11.95 -18.32 11.11
CA LEU A 265 -12.19 -16.91 11.40
C LEU A 265 -12.69 -16.21 10.13
N ASN A 266 -13.82 -15.54 10.23
CA ASN A 266 -14.31 -14.59 9.22
C ASN A 266 -13.58 -13.26 9.42
N THR A 267 -12.72 -12.88 8.49
CA THR A 267 -11.94 -11.64 8.59
C THR A 267 -12.77 -10.38 8.34
N GLY A 268 -13.94 -10.51 7.73
CA GLY A 268 -14.72 -9.38 7.23
C GLY A 268 -14.14 -8.71 5.99
N ASP A 269 -12.97 -9.15 5.53
CA ASP A 269 -12.31 -8.60 4.35
C ASP A 269 -12.65 -9.41 3.10
N LEU A 270 -12.75 -8.71 1.97
CA LEU A 270 -13.00 -9.27 0.65
C LEU A 270 -11.71 -9.37 -0.14
N GLY A 271 -11.57 -10.45 -0.87
CA GLY A 271 -10.35 -10.67 -1.65
C GLY A 271 -10.47 -11.73 -2.71
N MET A 272 -9.36 -11.97 -3.37
CA MET A 272 -9.19 -13.01 -4.39
C MET A 272 -7.91 -13.79 -4.11
N MET A 273 -7.93 -15.10 -4.38
CA MET A 273 -6.74 -15.93 -4.39
C MET A 273 -6.14 -15.94 -5.80
N THR A 274 -4.82 -15.78 -5.90
CA THR A 274 -4.09 -15.97 -7.16
C THR A 274 -3.82 -17.44 -7.45
N LEU A 275 -3.39 -17.77 -8.66
CA LEU A 275 -2.90 -19.10 -9.04
C LEU A 275 -1.61 -19.50 -8.29
N ASP A 276 -0.93 -18.55 -7.68
CA ASP A 276 0.29 -18.75 -6.90
C ASP A 276 0.02 -18.76 -5.38
N ASN A 277 -1.22 -18.91 -4.95
CA ASN A 277 -1.67 -18.90 -3.55
C ASN A 277 -1.29 -17.60 -2.79
N GLU A 278 -1.33 -16.47 -3.48
CA GLU A 278 -1.21 -15.15 -2.88
C GLU A 278 -2.58 -14.50 -2.76
N ILE A 279 -2.79 -13.70 -1.72
CA ILE A 279 -4.03 -12.94 -1.54
C ILE A 279 -3.91 -11.56 -2.17
N LYS A 280 -4.98 -11.13 -2.84
CA LYS A 280 -5.26 -9.73 -3.17
C LYS A 280 -6.48 -9.29 -2.38
N ILE A 281 -6.32 -8.28 -1.52
CA ILE A 281 -7.44 -7.62 -0.84
C ILE A 281 -8.15 -6.71 -1.84
N THR A 282 -9.48 -6.70 -1.80
CA THR A 282 -10.30 -5.87 -2.69
C THR A 282 -11.20 -4.89 -1.94
N GLY A 283 -11.47 -5.13 -0.65
CA GLY A 283 -12.31 -4.25 0.17
C GLY A 283 -12.72 -4.91 1.48
N ARG A 284 -13.74 -4.34 2.12
CA ARG A 284 -14.37 -4.92 3.32
C ARG A 284 -15.84 -5.17 3.06
N ALA A 285 -16.34 -6.30 3.52
CA ALA A 285 -17.73 -6.70 3.31
C ALA A 285 -18.74 -5.70 3.90
N LYS A 286 -18.41 -5.08 5.04
CA LYS A 286 -19.25 -4.05 5.69
C LYS A 286 -19.18 -2.68 5.02
N ASP A 287 -18.15 -2.41 4.23
CA ASP A 287 -17.93 -1.12 3.58
C ASP A 287 -18.45 -1.11 2.14
N THR A 288 -18.76 -2.28 1.56
CA THR A 288 -19.33 -2.40 0.22
C THR A 288 -20.63 -1.59 0.10
N ILE A 289 -20.62 -0.64 -0.81
CA ILE A 289 -21.81 0.18 -1.13
C ILE A 289 -22.69 -0.58 -2.09
N VAL A 290 -23.97 -0.71 -1.75
CA VAL A 290 -24.98 -1.29 -2.64
C VAL A 290 -25.80 -0.14 -3.21
N LEU A 291 -25.71 0.06 -4.53
CA LEU A 291 -26.50 1.08 -5.21
C LEU A 291 -27.97 0.65 -5.35
N LEU A 292 -28.85 1.60 -5.60
CA LEU A 292 -30.29 1.35 -5.78
C LEU A 292 -30.59 0.32 -6.89
N GLY A 293 -29.70 0.19 -7.88
CA GLY A 293 -29.76 -0.81 -8.96
C GLY A 293 -29.31 -2.22 -8.55
N GLY A 294 -28.82 -2.41 -7.30
CA GLY A 294 -28.26 -3.67 -6.82
C GLY A 294 -26.78 -3.87 -7.17
N GLU A 295 -26.12 -2.86 -7.71
CA GLU A 295 -24.69 -2.91 -8.00
C GLU A 295 -23.86 -2.76 -6.71
N ASN A 296 -22.89 -3.66 -6.54
CA ASN A 296 -21.95 -3.62 -5.42
C ASN A 296 -20.69 -2.85 -5.82
N VAL A 297 -20.36 -1.81 -5.08
CA VAL A 297 -19.18 -0.97 -5.29
C VAL A 297 -18.29 -1.04 -4.06
N GLU A 298 -16.99 -1.29 -4.29
CA GLU A 298 -15.96 -1.23 -3.26
C GLU A 298 -15.42 0.20 -3.14
N PRO A 299 -15.74 0.95 -2.06
CA PRO A 299 -15.32 2.34 -1.90
C PRO A 299 -13.81 2.50 -1.99
N LEU A 300 -13.06 1.59 -1.38
CA LEU A 300 -11.59 1.62 -1.35
C LEU A 300 -10.95 1.73 -2.74
N VAL A 301 -11.53 1.09 -3.76
CA VAL A 301 -11.01 1.13 -5.13
C VAL A 301 -11.17 2.52 -5.72
N VAL A 302 -12.33 3.13 -5.52
CA VAL A 302 -12.66 4.49 -6.02
C VAL A 302 -11.86 5.54 -5.24
N GLU A 303 -11.85 5.43 -3.91
CA GLU A 303 -11.08 6.32 -3.03
C GLU A 303 -9.59 6.31 -3.34
N SER A 304 -9.03 5.13 -3.62
CA SER A 304 -7.62 4.99 -4.02
C SER A 304 -7.34 5.63 -5.38
N ALA A 305 -8.28 5.55 -6.33
CA ALA A 305 -8.18 6.21 -7.61
C ALA A 305 -8.21 7.75 -7.45
N LEU A 306 -9.16 8.29 -6.68
CA LEU A 306 -9.26 9.72 -6.38
C LEU A 306 -8.00 10.26 -5.69
N LYS A 307 -7.48 9.54 -4.72
CA LYS A 307 -6.24 9.90 -4.00
C LYS A 307 -4.96 9.79 -4.84
N SER A 308 -5.02 9.28 -6.06
CA SER A 308 -3.88 9.31 -7.00
C SER A 308 -3.62 10.71 -7.56
N SER A 309 -4.61 11.61 -7.51
CA SER A 309 -4.43 13.02 -7.83
C SER A 309 -3.53 13.73 -6.81
N ALA A 310 -2.67 14.62 -7.31
CA ALA A 310 -1.81 15.44 -6.45
C ALA A 310 -2.60 16.50 -5.65
N TYR A 311 -3.83 16.77 -6.02
CA TYR A 311 -4.69 17.79 -5.41
C TYR A 311 -5.69 17.23 -4.41
N ILE A 312 -5.74 15.90 -4.22
CA ILE A 312 -6.68 15.23 -3.31
C ILE A 312 -5.90 14.53 -2.19
N GLU A 313 -6.02 15.04 -0.97
CA GLU A 313 -5.41 14.45 0.22
C GLU A 313 -6.21 13.23 0.69
N ALA A 314 -7.55 13.36 0.74
CA ALA A 314 -8.44 12.27 1.16
C ALA A 314 -9.75 12.30 0.39
N ALA A 315 -10.34 11.12 0.21
CA ALA A 315 -11.66 10.95 -0.37
C ALA A 315 -12.43 9.90 0.42
N VAL A 316 -13.73 10.15 0.62
CA VAL A 316 -14.68 9.17 1.19
C VAL A 316 -15.83 9.01 0.23
N VAL A 317 -16.00 7.81 -0.30
CA VAL A 317 -17.06 7.49 -1.27
C VAL A 317 -18.34 7.13 -0.53
N LEU A 318 -19.45 7.69 -0.99
CA LEU A 318 -20.79 7.50 -0.44
C LEU A 318 -21.75 7.12 -1.56
N GLY A 319 -22.82 6.42 -1.24
CA GLY A 319 -23.81 6.04 -2.27
C GLY A 319 -24.74 4.90 -1.88
N GLN A 320 -24.71 4.47 -0.60
CA GLN A 320 -25.59 3.41 -0.13
C GLN A 320 -27.07 3.76 -0.45
N ASP A 321 -27.75 2.85 -1.16
CA ASP A 321 -29.14 2.99 -1.58
C ASP A 321 -29.41 4.23 -2.46
N LYS A 322 -28.39 4.76 -3.16
CA LYS A 322 -28.50 5.86 -4.10
C LYS A 322 -28.38 5.36 -5.55
N LYS A 323 -28.80 6.22 -6.51
CA LYS A 323 -28.69 5.89 -7.95
C LYS A 323 -27.26 6.03 -8.47
N TYR A 324 -26.40 6.80 -7.79
CA TYR A 324 -25.03 7.10 -8.17
C TYR A 324 -24.17 7.28 -6.93
N LEU A 325 -22.87 7.16 -7.14
CA LEU A 325 -21.88 7.45 -6.11
C LEU A 325 -21.70 8.97 -5.96
N GLY A 326 -21.40 9.39 -4.75
CA GLY A 326 -20.85 10.69 -4.43
C GLY A 326 -19.55 10.52 -3.67
N ALA A 327 -18.74 11.58 -3.58
CA ALA A 327 -17.56 11.57 -2.76
C ALA A 327 -17.41 12.85 -1.96
N LEU A 328 -16.98 12.74 -0.70
CA LEU A 328 -16.45 13.83 0.08
C LEU A 328 -14.95 13.91 -0.20
N ILE A 329 -14.48 15.07 -0.66
CA ILE A 329 -13.09 15.29 -1.04
C ILE A 329 -12.44 16.26 -0.05
N VAL A 330 -11.26 15.89 0.44
CA VAL A 330 -10.37 16.80 1.15
C VAL A 330 -9.24 17.17 0.20
N PRO A 331 -9.17 18.42 -0.28
CA PRO A 331 -8.10 18.86 -1.15
C PRO A 331 -6.75 18.93 -0.41
N ASP A 332 -5.65 18.66 -1.12
CA ASP A 332 -4.30 18.86 -0.57
C ASP A 332 -4.02 20.37 -0.48
N HIS A 333 -3.86 20.86 0.74
CA HIS A 333 -3.71 22.28 1.03
C HIS A 333 -2.56 22.93 0.24
N ASP A 334 -1.37 22.34 0.32
CA ASP A 334 -0.17 22.90 -0.29
C ASP A 334 -0.22 22.84 -1.83
N ALA A 335 -0.79 21.77 -2.38
CA ALA A 335 -0.92 21.62 -3.82
C ALA A 335 -1.92 22.61 -4.40
N VAL A 336 -3.06 22.81 -3.72
CA VAL A 336 -4.10 23.77 -4.15
C VAL A 336 -3.61 25.19 -4.02
N GLU A 337 -2.96 25.58 -2.92
CA GLU A 337 -2.32 26.90 -2.82
C GLU A 337 -1.22 27.12 -3.87
N GLY A 338 -0.44 26.08 -4.12
CA GLY A 338 0.59 26.14 -5.17
C GLY A 338 -0.01 26.40 -6.54
N TYR A 339 -1.08 25.68 -6.89
CA TYR A 339 -1.84 25.89 -8.12
C TYR A 339 -2.39 27.32 -8.22
N ALA A 340 -2.98 27.83 -7.13
CA ALA A 340 -3.53 29.18 -7.10
C ALA A 340 -2.44 30.24 -7.36
N LYS A 341 -1.29 30.12 -6.73
CA LYS A 341 -0.15 31.02 -6.92
C LYS A 341 0.41 30.96 -8.36
N GLU A 342 0.53 29.74 -8.93
CA GLU A 342 1.01 29.52 -10.30
C GLU A 342 0.04 30.10 -11.35
N ASN A 343 -1.27 30.14 -11.06
CA ASN A 343 -2.30 30.62 -11.97
C ASN A 343 -2.83 32.06 -11.64
N GLY A 344 -2.18 32.74 -10.68
CA GLY A 344 -2.54 34.15 -10.36
C GLY A 344 -3.91 34.32 -9.70
N ILE A 345 -4.41 33.26 -9.01
CA ILE A 345 -5.68 33.31 -8.29
C ILE A 345 -5.44 34.02 -6.95
N ASN A 346 -6.13 35.14 -6.73
CA ASN A 346 -6.07 35.90 -5.50
C ASN A 346 -7.03 35.30 -4.47
N PHE A 347 -6.58 35.10 -3.24
CA PHE A 347 -7.38 34.59 -2.12
C PHE A 347 -6.93 35.23 -0.80
N ALA A 348 -7.86 35.41 0.12
CA ALA A 348 -7.57 35.96 1.44
C ALA A 348 -7.09 34.85 2.42
N ASP A 349 -7.75 33.69 2.36
CA ASP A 349 -7.48 32.51 3.16
C ASP A 349 -7.82 31.24 2.37
N TYR A 350 -7.49 30.07 2.94
CA TYR A 350 -7.70 28.81 2.28
C TYR A 350 -9.17 28.46 2.07
N GLU A 351 -10.05 28.87 2.99
CA GLU A 351 -11.49 28.60 2.90
C GLU A 351 -12.09 29.34 1.69
N THR A 352 -11.74 30.61 1.53
CA THR A 352 -12.17 31.40 0.37
C THR A 352 -11.56 30.87 -0.94
N LEU A 353 -10.33 30.34 -0.91
CA LEU A 353 -9.73 29.72 -2.07
C LEU A 353 -10.53 28.51 -2.54
N LEU A 354 -10.96 27.63 -1.63
CA LEU A 354 -11.74 26.44 -1.97
C LEU A 354 -13.10 26.76 -2.58
N GLU A 355 -13.66 27.95 -2.29
CA GLU A 355 -14.94 28.36 -2.84
C GLU A 355 -14.83 28.95 -4.28
N THR A 356 -13.62 29.23 -4.76
CA THR A 356 -13.40 29.75 -6.12
C THR A 356 -13.83 28.74 -7.19
N SER A 357 -14.33 29.24 -8.30
CA SER A 357 -14.73 28.42 -9.47
C SER A 357 -13.55 27.63 -10.05
N GLU A 358 -12.36 28.21 -10.02
CA GLU A 358 -11.13 27.68 -10.56
C GLU A 358 -10.71 26.41 -9.79
N ILE A 359 -10.75 26.45 -8.45
CA ILE A 359 -10.40 25.30 -7.63
C ILE A 359 -11.49 24.23 -7.70
N LYS A 360 -12.77 24.62 -7.69
CA LYS A 360 -13.86 23.66 -7.89
C LYS A 360 -13.75 22.93 -9.23
N ASN A 361 -13.39 23.65 -10.30
CA ASN A 361 -13.18 23.06 -11.62
C ASN A 361 -11.92 22.19 -11.66
N LEU A 362 -10.83 22.60 -11.01
CA LEU A 362 -9.62 21.78 -10.87
C LEU A 362 -9.96 20.42 -10.24
N ILE A 363 -10.59 20.42 -9.06
CA ILE A 363 -10.95 19.19 -8.36
C ILE A 363 -11.92 18.35 -9.19
N ARG A 364 -12.88 18.97 -9.89
CA ARG A 364 -13.81 18.26 -10.76
C ARG A 364 -13.08 17.57 -11.92
N THR A 365 -12.12 18.24 -12.55
CA THR A 365 -11.30 17.66 -13.62
C THR A 365 -10.50 16.45 -13.12
N GLU A 366 -9.95 16.55 -11.91
CA GLU A 366 -9.21 15.43 -11.28
C GLU A 366 -10.11 14.22 -10.96
N ILE A 367 -11.39 14.45 -10.67
CA ILE A 367 -12.38 13.38 -10.43
C ILE A 367 -12.77 12.69 -11.75
N ASP A 368 -12.84 13.45 -12.84
CA ASP A 368 -13.29 12.95 -14.15
C ASP A 368 -12.17 12.23 -14.94
N THR A 369 -10.91 12.28 -14.46
CA THR A 369 -9.73 11.64 -15.08
C THR A 369 -9.50 10.24 -14.57
#